data_15f85e56569b8771cec4521d281dddfa
#
_entry.id   15f85e56569b8771cec4521d281dddfa
#
_cell.length_a   1.000
_cell.length_b   1.000
_cell.length_c   1.000
_cell.angle_alpha   90.00
_cell.angle_beta   90.00
_cell.angle_gamma   90.00
#
_symmetry.space_group_name_H-M   'P 1'
#
loop_
_entity.id
_entity.type
_entity.pdbx_description
1 polymer ?
#
loop_
_entity_poly.entity_id
_entity_poly.type
_entity_poly.pdbx_seq_one_letter_code
_entity_poly.pdbx_strand_id
1 'polypeptide(L)'
;MRAVLLNAPGEIVVGEVDDAGVRDSTDAVVRVIAAGICGTDIRAFAGRPGPVAGPACGHEFVGVVEDLGADVVTLRRGAVVVAPFMFADGVCVQCARGVPTSCRAGGMWAVAAGGAQAEAVRVPFADGTLVPVPVDVTDERIPAVLTLADVMATGRHAIAAPGRGVPEVVAVVGDGAVGLCAVLAAQVAGAQRILLLGRHEDRMRIGKSFGATEIVSVRGAEAAAQVLDATGGAGADLVVDAVGEQDALDTAVAICADGGALSLVGGPHGGIDLMGCFLRNITVSGGLTPARRYLPELLAEVLAGRLDPSPIFEATIPLADATRGYQLMADRRAAKVLVRV
;
A
#
# COMPACT_ATOMS: atom_id res chain seq x y z
N MET A 1 6.78 -21.88 14.89
CA MET A 1 7.43 -20.69 14.35
C MET A 1 6.97 -19.42 15.06
N ARG A 2 7.80 -18.36 15.06
CA ARG A 2 7.41 -17.06 15.66
C ARG A 2 6.59 -16.20 14.71
N ALA A 3 5.60 -15.50 15.26
CA ALA A 3 4.77 -14.55 14.52
C ALA A 3 4.35 -13.37 15.41
N VAL A 4 4.02 -12.26 14.78
CA VAL A 4 3.43 -11.09 15.44
C VAL A 4 1.93 -11.31 15.59
N LEU A 5 1.44 -11.14 16.82
CA LEU A 5 0.05 -11.36 17.18
C LEU A 5 -0.54 -10.11 17.85
N LEU A 6 -1.74 -9.77 17.49
CA LEU A 6 -2.59 -8.76 18.14
C LEU A 6 -3.52 -9.48 19.13
N ASN A 7 -3.20 -9.46 20.41
CA ASN A 7 -4.00 -10.10 21.45
C ASN A 7 -5.24 -9.25 21.81
N ALA A 8 -5.05 -7.94 21.88
CA ALA A 8 -6.09 -6.96 22.18
C ALA A 8 -5.69 -5.59 21.59
N PRO A 9 -6.61 -4.65 21.47
CA PRO A 9 -6.25 -3.27 21.13
C PRO A 9 -5.12 -2.74 22.03
N GLY A 10 -4.04 -2.26 21.40
CA GLY A 10 -2.84 -1.78 22.09
C GLY A 10 -1.86 -2.87 22.52
N GLU A 11 -2.15 -4.15 22.29
CA GLU A 11 -1.33 -5.27 22.76
C GLU A 11 -0.82 -6.14 21.61
N ILE A 12 0.40 -5.87 21.16
CA ILE A 12 1.17 -6.69 20.21
C ILE A 12 2.16 -7.54 20.96
N VAL A 13 2.21 -8.81 20.62
CA VAL A 13 3.20 -9.77 21.12
C VAL A 13 3.85 -10.52 19.97
N VAL A 14 5.07 -10.99 20.18
CA VAL A 14 5.70 -12.00 19.32
C VAL A 14 5.55 -13.34 20.03
N GLY A 15 4.75 -14.21 19.43
CA GLY A 15 4.39 -15.51 20.03
C GLY A 15 4.73 -16.67 19.10
N GLU A 16 4.61 -17.88 19.64
CA GLU A 16 4.73 -19.11 18.87
C GLU A 16 3.37 -19.49 18.27
N VAL A 17 3.39 -19.88 17.00
CA VAL A 17 2.25 -20.42 16.24
C VAL A 17 2.69 -21.69 15.52
N ASP A 18 1.73 -22.46 15.02
CA ASP A 18 2.01 -23.63 14.19
C ASP A 18 2.87 -23.25 12.98
N ASP A 19 3.74 -24.15 12.54
CA ASP A 19 4.57 -23.93 11.36
C ASP A 19 3.72 -23.85 10.10
N ALA A 20 4.14 -22.97 9.19
CA ALA A 20 3.53 -22.88 7.87
C ALA A 20 3.84 -24.16 7.07
N GLY A 21 2.83 -24.71 6.42
CA GLY A 21 2.96 -25.92 5.60
C GLY A 21 2.07 -25.86 4.35
N VAL A 22 2.48 -26.58 3.32
CA VAL A 22 1.65 -26.81 2.11
C VAL A 22 0.41 -27.61 2.53
N ARG A 23 -0.78 -27.11 2.19
CA ARG A 23 -2.08 -27.77 2.47
C ARG A 23 -2.77 -28.21 1.18
N ASP A 24 -2.66 -27.37 0.16
CA ASP A 24 -3.23 -27.61 -1.17
C ASP A 24 -2.12 -27.70 -2.21
N SER A 25 -2.36 -28.43 -3.30
CA SER A 25 -1.37 -28.64 -4.37
C SER A 25 -0.93 -27.37 -5.07
N THR A 26 -1.67 -26.26 -4.92
CA THR A 26 -1.36 -24.94 -5.47
C THR A 26 -0.66 -24.00 -4.50
N ASP A 27 -0.35 -24.44 -3.27
CA ASP A 27 0.27 -23.62 -2.24
C ASP A 27 1.78 -23.48 -2.41
N ALA A 28 2.32 -22.46 -1.79
CA ALA A 28 3.74 -22.39 -1.44
C ALA A 28 3.92 -22.10 0.07
N VAL A 29 5.07 -22.46 0.62
CA VAL A 29 5.57 -21.94 1.88
C VAL A 29 6.72 -20.98 1.58
N VAL A 30 6.61 -19.77 2.11
CA VAL A 30 7.61 -18.72 1.93
C VAL A 30 8.20 -18.35 3.27
N ARG A 31 9.51 -18.55 3.44
CA ARG A 31 10.26 -18.00 4.57
C ARG A 31 10.41 -16.50 4.37
N VAL A 32 9.88 -15.73 5.30
CA VAL A 32 9.90 -14.26 5.22
C VAL A 32 11.31 -13.74 5.51
N ILE A 33 11.78 -12.77 4.73
CA ILE A 33 13.02 -12.03 4.98
C ILE A 33 12.78 -10.58 5.38
N ALA A 34 11.67 -10.02 4.90
CA ALA A 34 11.23 -8.69 5.27
C ALA A 34 9.70 -8.58 5.20
N ALA A 35 9.10 -7.94 6.19
CA ALA A 35 7.68 -7.62 6.24
C ALA A 35 7.46 -6.13 6.53
N GLY A 36 6.30 -5.60 6.12
CA GLY A 36 5.89 -4.23 6.41
C GLY A 36 4.89 -4.16 7.56
N ILE A 37 4.95 -3.08 8.36
CA ILE A 37 3.82 -2.67 9.20
C ILE A 37 3.06 -1.60 8.43
N CYS A 38 1.76 -1.79 8.24
CA CYS A 38 0.88 -0.89 7.47
C CYS A 38 -0.02 -0.04 8.38
N GLY A 39 -0.54 1.06 7.84
CA GLY A 39 -1.54 1.88 8.50
C GLY A 39 -2.81 1.11 8.87
N THR A 40 -3.17 0.07 8.11
CA THR A 40 -4.31 -0.83 8.42
C THR A 40 -4.04 -1.68 9.65
N ASP A 41 -2.79 -2.13 9.86
CA ASP A 41 -2.38 -2.84 11.08
C ASP A 41 -2.47 -1.90 12.29
N ILE A 42 -2.10 -0.63 12.13
CA ILE A 42 -2.19 0.38 13.19
C ILE A 42 -3.64 0.70 13.55
N ARG A 43 -4.58 0.67 12.57
CA ARG A 43 -6.00 0.81 12.88
C ARG A 43 -6.51 -0.34 13.73
N ALA A 44 -6.14 -1.58 13.41
CA ALA A 44 -6.47 -2.76 14.21
C ALA A 44 -5.83 -2.68 15.61
N PHE A 45 -4.55 -2.30 15.69
CA PHE A 45 -3.86 -2.06 16.96
C PHE A 45 -4.55 -1.01 17.83
N ALA A 46 -5.08 0.05 17.22
CA ALA A 46 -5.84 1.08 17.93
C ALA A 46 -7.30 0.70 18.25
N GLY A 47 -7.74 -0.53 17.97
CA GLY A 47 -9.10 -1.00 18.17
C GLY A 47 -10.13 -0.33 17.25
N ARG A 48 -9.70 0.24 16.12
CA ARG A 48 -10.59 0.90 15.17
C ARG A 48 -11.09 -0.09 14.12
N PRO A 49 -12.33 0.07 13.61
CA PRO A 49 -12.82 -0.75 12.50
C PRO A 49 -11.90 -0.67 11.29
N GLY A 50 -11.66 -1.81 10.63
CA GLY A 50 -10.81 -1.91 9.46
C GLY A 50 -10.88 -3.29 8.81
N PRO A 51 -10.22 -3.49 7.67
CA PRO A 51 -10.25 -4.75 6.94
C PRO A 51 -9.45 -5.87 7.61
N VAL A 52 -8.51 -5.55 8.50
CA VAL A 52 -7.70 -6.53 9.24
C VAL A 52 -8.44 -6.90 10.51
N ALA A 53 -8.78 -8.18 10.64
CA ALA A 53 -9.44 -8.74 11.82
C ALA A 53 -8.85 -10.12 12.11
N GLY A 54 -8.39 -10.33 13.33
CA GLY A 54 -7.80 -11.60 13.77
C GLY A 54 -6.48 -11.40 14.52
N PRO A 55 -5.96 -12.46 15.16
CA PRO A 55 -4.75 -12.34 15.95
C PRO A 55 -3.48 -12.20 15.12
N ALA A 56 -3.42 -12.77 13.90
CA ALA A 56 -2.22 -12.73 13.06
C ALA A 56 -2.04 -11.37 12.39
N CYS A 57 -0.83 -10.86 12.33
CA CYS A 57 -0.52 -9.52 11.84
C CYS A 57 0.23 -9.53 10.50
N GLY A 58 0.03 -8.42 9.74
CA GLY A 58 0.78 -8.12 8.52
C GLY A 58 0.20 -8.72 7.25
N HIS A 59 0.41 -8.00 6.15
CA HIS A 59 -0.06 -8.37 4.81
C HIS A 59 0.93 -7.98 3.71
N GLU A 60 2.13 -7.54 4.08
CA GLU A 60 3.20 -7.15 3.15
C GLU A 60 4.46 -7.95 3.48
N PHE A 61 4.98 -8.71 2.51
CA PHE A 61 6.22 -9.44 2.71
C PHE A 61 7.00 -9.72 1.43
N VAL A 62 8.30 -9.88 1.60
CA VAL A 62 9.25 -10.47 0.66
C VAL A 62 9.87 -11.67 1.35
N GLY A 63 10.10 -12.75 0.63
CA GLY A 63 10.67 -13.95 1.23
C GLY A 63 11.25 -14.91 0.20
N VAL A 64 11.67 -16.08 0.68
CA VAL A 64 12.25 -17.16 -0.13
C VAL A 64 11.28 -18.35 -0.14
N VAL A 65 11.02 -18.89 -1.29
CA VAL A 65 10.21 -20.11 -1.44
C VAL A 65 10.95 -21.29 -0.82
N GLU A 66 10.37 -21.89 0.23
CA GLU A 66 10.92 -23.06 0.90
C GLU A 66 10.26 -24.36 0.45
N ASP A 67 8.93 -24.33 0.27
CA ASP A 67 8.18 -25.50 -0.16
C ASP A 67 7.10 -25.14 -1.18
N LEU A 68 6.74 -26.12 -2.01
CA LEU A 68 5.80 -25.94 -3.11
C LEU A 68 4.85 -27.14 -3.19
N GLY A 69 3.57 -26.87 -3.40
CA GLY A 69 2.59 -27.85 -3.80
C GLY A 69 2.85 -28.40 -5.21
N ALA A 70 2.33 -29.57 -5.49
CA ALA A 70 2.64 -30.32 -6.71
C ALA A 70 2.18 -29.64 -8.03
N ASP A 71 1.17 -28.75 -7.94
CA ASP A 71 0.60 -28.05 -9.11
C ASP A 71 1.22 -26.65 -9.32
N VAL A 72 2.17 -26.23 -8.49
CA VAL A 72 2.89 -24.95 -8.68
C VAL A 72 3.93 -25.14 -9.77
N VAL A 73 3.84 -24.35 -10.84
CA VAL A 73 4.67 -24.52 -12.06
C VAL A 73 5.54 -23.32 -12.41
N THR A 74 5.22 -22.10 -11.91
CA THR A 74 5.97 -20.88 -12.26
C THR A 74 7.08 -20.54 -11.26
N LEU A 75 7.11 -21.20 -10.10
CA LEU A 75 8.02 -20.93 -9.01
C LEU A 75 8.97 -22.13 -8.79
N ARG A 76 10.09 -21.84 -8.11
CA ARG A 76 11.06 -22.87 -7.68
C ARG A 76 11.49 -22.62 -6.23
N ARG A 77 11.85 -23.66 -5.52
CA ARG A 77 12.47 -23.54 -4.19
C ARG A 77 13.75 -22.69 -4.27
N GLY A 78 13.96 -21.85 -3.29
CA GLY A 78 15.06 -20.90 -3.23
C GLY A 78 14.84 -19.59 -4.01
N ALA A 79 13.75 -19.45 -4.77
CA ALA A 79 13.43 -18.18 -5.43
C ALA A 79 13.03 -17.11 -4.40
N VAL A 80 13.56 -15.89 -4.56
CA VAL A 80 13.05 -14.71 -3.85
C VAL A 80 11.74 -14.30 -4.50
N VAL A 81 10.74 -13.99 -3.69
CA VAL A 81 9.40 -13.61 -4.15
C VAL A 81 8.86 -12.43 -3.35
N VAL A 82 8.01 -11.62 -3.97
CA VAL A 82 7.16 -10.62 -3.32
C VAL A 82 5.70 -11.02 -3.46
N ALA A 83 4.93 -10.84 -2.39
CA ALA A 83 3.50 -11.10 -2.38
C ALA A 83 2.70 -9.79 -2.35
N PRO A 84 1.63 -9.65 -3.17
CA PRO A 84 0.69 -8.56 -2.99
C PRO A 84 -0.04 -8.71 -1.64
N PHE A 85 -0.63 -7.63 -1.12
CA PHE A 85 -1.34 -7.65 0.17
C PHE A 85 -2.61 -8.54 0.19
N MET A 86 -3.03 -9.04 -0.97
CA MET A 86 -4.07 -10.06 -1.11
C MET A 86 -3.61 -11.17 -2.05
N PHE A 87 -3.95 -12.42 -1.69
CA PHE A 87 -3.75 -13.57 -2.57
C PHE A 87 -4.95 -13.78 -3.49
N ALA A 88 -4.74 -14.40 -4.64
CA ALA A 88 -5.75 -14.64 -5.67
C ALA A 88 -5.43 -15.89 -6.49
N ASP A 89 -6.47 -16.55 -7.02
CA ASP A 89 -6.31 -17.78 -7.85
C ASP A 89 -5.63 -17.51 -9.21
N GLY A 90 -5.62 -16.28 -9.67
CA GLY A 90 -5.02 -15.88 -10.96
C GLY A 90 -5.84 -16.29 -12.19
N VAL A 91 -6.89 -17.09 -12.07
CA VAL A 91 -7.61 -17.72 -13.20
C VAL A 91 -9.08 -17.37 -13.31
N CYS A 92 -9.74 -16.91 -12.24
CA CYS A 92 -11.15 -16.56 -12.28
C CYS A 92 -11.42 -15.31 -13.15
N VAL A 93 -12.69 -15.07 -13.43
CA VAL A 93 -13.11 -13.96 -14.30
C VAL A 93 -12.65 -12.58 -13.77
N GLN A 94 -12.58 -12.39 -12.46
CA GLN A 94 -12.08 -11.16 -11.85
C GLN A 94 -10.57 -11.02 -12.05
N CYS A 95 -9.80 -12.08 -11.85
CA CYS A 95 -8.36 -12.10 -12.12
C CYS A 95 -8.08 -11.83 -13.60
N ALA A 96 -8.80 -12.47 -14.51
CA ALA A 96 -8.68 -12.24 -15.95
C ALA A 96 -9.01 -10.80 -16.38
N ARG A 97 -9.90 -10.12 -15.64
CA ARG A 97 -10.19 -8.68 -15.83
C ARG A 97 -9.17 -7.74 -15.22
N GLY A 98 -8.13 -8.28 -14.56
CA GLY A 98 -7.08 -7.48 -13.90
C GLY A 98 -7.50 -6.88 -12.55
N VAL A 99 -8.51 -7.46 -11.89
CA VAL A 99 -8.96 -7.07 -10.54
C VAL A 99 -8.84 -8.24 -9.54
N PRO A 100 -7.61 -8.76 -9.30
CA PRO A 100 -7.38 -9.92 -8.43
C PRO A 100 -7.83 -9.68 -6.97
N THR A 101 -7.94 -8.44 -6.52
CA THR A 101 -8.50 -8.10 -5.20
C THR A 101 -9.99 -8.43 -5.07
N SER A 102 -10.68 -8.67 -6.18
CA SER A 102 -12.07 -9.17 -6.21
C SER A 102 -12.13 -10.67 -6.54
N CYS A 103 -11.05 -11.41 -6.44
CA CYS A 103 -10.99 -12.86 -6.67
C CYS A 103 -11.94 -13.59 -5.72
N ARG A 104 -12.75 -14.53 -6.25
CA ARG A 104 -13.73 -15.28 -5.44
C ARG A 104 -13.09 -16.24 -4.46
N ALA A 105 -11.91 -16.78 -4.81
CA ALA A 105 -11.13 -17.67 -3.96
C ALA A 105 -10.00 -16.92 -3.21
N GLY A 106 -9.85 -15.62 -3.46
CA GLY A 106 -8.81 -14.78 -2.86
C GLY A 106 -9.13 -14.33 -1.44
N GLY A 107 -8.16 -13.68 -0.83
CA GLY A 107 -8.30 -13.13 0.51
C GLY A 107 -7.15 -12.22 0.91
N MET A 108 -7.35 -11.50 2.01
CA MET A 108 -6.31 -10.69 2.63
C MET A 108 -5.52 -11.54 3.62
N TRP A 109 -4.20 -11.36 3.66
CA TRP A 109 -3.35 -11.88 4.75
C TRP A 109 -3.88 -11.39 6.10
N ALA A 110 -3.55 -12.08 7.18
CA ALA A 110 -4.03 -11.81 8.53
C ALA A 110 -5.54 -12.04 8.75
N VAL A 111 -6.31 -12.28 7.69
CA VAL A 111 -7.74 -12.61 7.79
C VAL A 111 -8.01 -14.05 7.32
N ALA A 112 -7.47 -14.41 6.16
CA ALA A 112 -7.83 -15.66 5.49
C ALA A 112 -6.68 -16.71 5.40
N ALA A 113 -5.42 -16.30 5.59
CA ALA A 113 -4.26 -17.18 5.38
C ALA A 113 -3.12 -17.01 6.40
N GLY A 114 -3.40 -16.47 7.57
CA GLY A 114 -2.38 -16.13 8.57
C GLY A 114 -1.75 -14.76 8.31
N GLY A 115 -0.81 -14.34 9.16
CA GLY A 115 -0.16 -13.04 9.07
C GLY A 115 1.17 -13.12 8.34
N ALA A 116 1.53 -12.03 7.67
CA ALA A 116 2.79 -11.90 6.95
C ALA A 116 3.98 -11.50 7.84
N GLN A 117 3.72 -11.01 9.06
CA GLN A 117 4.76 -10.69 10.04
C GLN A 117 5.11 -11.94 10.88
N ALA A 118 5.67 -12.95 10.22
CA ALA A 118 6.01 -14.25 10.77
C ALA A 118 7.29 -14.80 10.13
N GLU A 119 7.92 -15.84 10.72
CA GLU A 119 9.11 -16.49 10.15
C GLU A 119 8.82 -17.15 8.81
N ALA A 120 7.60 -17.68 8.63
CA ALA A 120 7.15 -18.24 7.35
C ALA A 120 5.65 -17.98 7.13
N VAL A 121 5.22 -18.04 5.88
CA VAL A 121 3.82 -17.83 5.46
C VAL A 121 3.42 -18.92 4.48
N ARG A 122 2.27 -19.57 4.71
CA ARG A 122 1.59 -20.36 3.69
C ARG A 122 0.95 -19.41 2.68
N VAL A 123 1.24 -19.60 1.40
CA VAL A 123 0.71 -18.79 0.31
C VAL A 123 -0.24 -19.63 -0.54
N PRO A 124 -1.57 -19.41 -0.43
CA PRO A 124 -2.53 -20.03 -1.34
C PRO A 124 -2.34 -19.55 -2.78
N PHE A 125 -2.61 -20.43 -3.76
CA PHE A 125 -2.56 -20.10 -5.19
C PHE A 125 -1.24 -19.43 -5.57
N ALA A 126 -0.12 -20.07 -5.26
CA ALA A 126 1.22 -19.50 -5.35
C ALA A 126 1.53 -18.86 -6.72
N ASP A 127 1.18 -19.54 -7.83
CA ASP A 127 1.38 -19.01 -9.19
C ASP A 127 0.53 -17.75 -9.50
N GLY A 128 -0.70 -17.70 -8.97
CA GLY A 128 -1.60 -16.55 -9.13
C GLY A 128 -1.22 -15.37 -8.23
N THR A 129 -0.54 -15.64 -7.12
CA THR A 129 -0.25 -14.68 -6.06
C THR A 129 1.15 -14.11 -6.14
N LEU A 130 2.17 -14.95 -6.11
CA LEU A 130 3.57 -14.54 -5.96
C LEU A 130 4.17 -13.98 -7.25
N VAL A 131 5.14 -13.07 -7.10
CA VAL A 131 5.97 -12.56 -8.20
C VAL A 131 7.42 -12.86 -7.88
N PRO A 132 8.12 -13.63 -8.72
CA PRO A 132 9.56 -13.86 -8.57
C PRO A 132 10.35 -12.56 -8.69
N VAL A 133 11.32 -12.40 -7.80
CA VAL A 133 12.25 -11.26 -7.77
C VAL A 133 13.65 -11.79 -8.09
N PRO A 134 14.26 -11.41 -9.20
CA PRO A 134 15.55 -11.95 -9.64
C PRO A 134 16.73 -11.26 -8.93
N VAL A 135 16.76 -11.37 -7.59
CA VAL A 135 17.82 -10.81 -6.75
C VAL A 135 18.16 -11.79 -5.63
N ASP A 136 19.28 -11.58 -4.95
CA ASP A 136 19.65 -12.32 -3.75
C ASP A 136 18.91 -11.77 -2.50
N VAL A 137 18.82 -12.60 -1.46
CA VAL A 137 18.16 -12.25 -0.19
C VAL A 137 18.79 -11.05 0.53
N THR A 138 20.03 -10.73 0.22
CA THR A 138 20.81 -9.61 0.79
C THR A 138 20.81 -8.36 -0.09
N ASP A 139 20.06 -8.38 -1.19
CA ASP A 139 20.02 -7.26 -2.12
C ASP A 139 19.49 -5.99 -1.43
N GLU A 140 20.17 -4.87 -1.63
CA GLU A 140 19.83 -3.58 -1.03
C GLU A 140 18.46 -3.04 -1.48
N ARG A 141 17.92 -3.54 -2.61
CA ARG A 141 16.61 -3.15 -3.14
C ARG A 141 15.44 -3.87 -2.47
N ILE A 142 15.67 -4.84 -1.58
CA ILE A 142 14.58 -5.55 -0.86
C ILE A 142 13.59 -4.59 -0.19
N PRO A 143 13.99 -3.49 0.49
CA PRO A 143 13.04 -2.52 1.01
C PRO A 143 12.17 -1.87 -0.08
N ALA A 144 12.74 -1.48 -1.21
CA ALA A 144 11.98 -0.94 -2.34
C ALA A 144 10.99 -1.98 -2.89
N VAL A 145 11.42 -3.23 -3.08
CA VAL A 145 10.56 -4.35 -3.52
C VAL A 145 9.43 -4.60 -2.54
N LEU A 146 9.67 -4.53 -1.23
CA LEU A 146 8.64 -4.72 -0.21
C LEU A 146 7.49 -3.71 -0.34
N THR A 147 7.78 -2.46 -0.71
CA THR A 147 6.73 -1.44 -0.90
C THR A 147 5.74 -1.79 -2.00
N LEU A 148 6.17 -2.60 -2.98
CA LEU A 148 5.36 -3.02 -4.12
C LEU A 148 4.23 -3.97 -3.71
N ALA A 149 4.36 -4.63 -2.56
CA ALA A 149 3.34 -5.49 -1.98
C ALA A 149 2.01 -4.74 -1.76
N ASP A 150 2.09 -3.45 -1.39
CA ASP A 150 0.94 -2.61 -1.08
C ASP A 150 1.14 -1.14 -1.49
N VAL A 151 1.91 -0.37 -0.70
CA VAL A 151 1.84 1.09 -0.69
C VAL A 151 2.29 1.75 -2.00
N MET A 152 3.32 1.21 -2.68
CA MET A 152 3.75 1.73 -3.98
C MET A 152 2.76 1.32 -5.08
N ALA A 153 2.26 0.08 -5.06
CA ALA A 153 1.20 -0.34 -5.98
C ALA A 153 -0.07 0.51 -5.79
N THR A 154 -0.39 0.86 -4.54
CA THR A 154 -1.54 1.71 -4.20
C THR A 154 -1.33 3.15 -4.69
N GLY A 155 -0.16 3.71 -4.51
CA GLY A 155 0.21 5.01 -5.08
C GLY A 155 0.12 5.03 -6.61
N ARG A 156 0.64 3.98 -7.27
CA ARG A 156 0.54 3.81 -8.74
C ARG A 156 -0.91 3.70 -9.20
N HIS A 157 -1.73 2.93 -8.47
CA HIS A 157 -3.15 2.78 -8.76
C HIS A 157 -3.89 4.12 -8.63
N ALA A 158 -3.60 4.90 -7.60
CA ALA A 158 -4.24 6.20 -7.38
C ALA A 158 -4.11 7.13 -8.59
N ILE A 159 -2.96 7.09 -9.27
CA ILE A 159 -2.71 7.90 -10.48
C ILE A 159 -3.36 7.28 -11.73
N ALA A 160 -3.37 5.95 -11.84
CA ALA A 160 -3.83 5.23 -13.03
C ALA A 160 -5.35 4.98 -13.06
N ALA A 161 -6.01 4.87 -11.89
CA ALA A 161 -7.42 4.45 -11.79
C ALA A 161 -8.42 5.33 -12.53
N PRO A 162 -8.25 6.66 -12.62
CA PRO A 162 -9.14 7.50 -13.40
C PRO A 162 -9.18 7.18 -14.91
N GLY A 163 -8.18 6.45 -15.43
CA GLY A 163 -8.12 6.06 -16.85
C GLY A 163 -7.96 7.24 -17.81
N ARG A 164 -7.46 8.37 -17.30
CA ARG A 164 -7.19 9.61 -18.05
C ARG A 164 -5.71 9.69 -18.43
N GLY A 165 -5.36 10.61 -19.31
CA GLY A 165 -3.96 10.97 -19.60
C GLY A 165 -3.22 11.45 -18.36
N VAL A 166 -1.94 11.79 -18.50
CA VAL A 166 -1.13 12.35 -17.41
C VAL A 166 -1.74 13.65 -16.93
N PRO A 167 -2.14 13.76 -15.64
CA PRO A 167 -2.66 15.01 -15.10
C PRO A 167 -1.52 16.03 -14.97
N GLU A 168 -1.80 17.30 -15.30
CA GLU A 168 -0.81 18.38 -15.15
C GLU A 168 -0.62 18.73 -13.67
N VAL A 169 -1.73 18.87 -12.93
CA VAL A 169 -1.75 19.21 -11.51
C VAL A 169 -2.34 18.05 -10.71
N VAL A 170 -1.54 17.49 -9.82
CA VAL A 170 -1.95 16.43 -8.86
C VAL A 170 -1.91 16.96 -7.45
N ALA A 171 -3.00 16.80 -6.69
CA ALA A 171 -3.00 17.03 -5.26
C ALA A 171 -3.15 15.72 -4.50
N VAL A 172 -2.30 15.50 -3.49
CA VAL A 172 -2.32 14.29 -2.65
C VAL A 172 -2.69 14.68 -1.24
N VAL A 173 -3.84 14.23 -0.77
CA VAL A 173 -4.33 14.45 0.60
C VAL A 173 -3.85 13.29 1.48
N GLY A 174 -2.89 13.60 2.38
CA GLY A 174 -2.29 12.66 3.32
C GLY A 174 -0.81 12.39 3.06
N ASP A 175 0.00 12.55 4.11
CA ASP A 175 1.46 12.34 4.14
C ASP A 175 1.86 10.97 4.73
N GLY A 176 0.95 9.99 4.69
CA GLY A 176 1.24 8.59 5.02
C GLY A 176 1.99 7.88 3.89
N ALA A 177 2.39 6.61 4.12
CA ALA A 177 3.17 5.84 3.15
C ALA A 177 2.50 5.76 1.77
N VAL A 178 1.18 5.57 1.71
CA VAL A 178 0.42 5.56 0.45
C VAL A 178 0.45 6.93 -0.24
N GLY A 179 0.24 8.02 0.52
CA GLY A 179 0.28 9.38 -0.04
C GLY A 179 1.66 9.73 -0.59
N LEU A 180 2.73 9.39 0.14
CA LEU A 180 4.12 9.58 -0.34
C LEU A 180 4.39 8.77 -1.61
N CYS A 181 3.94 7.51 -1.67
CA CYS A 181 4.04 6.69 -2.88
C CYS A 181 3.18 7.24 -4.03
N ALA A 182 2.03 7.87 -3.76
CA ALA A 182 1.23 8.55 -4.78
C ALA A 182 1.95 9.79 -5.35
N VAL A 183 2.67 10.54 -4.52
CA VAL A 183 3.56 11.64 -4.99
C VAL A 183 4.62 11.10 -5.94
N LEU A 184 5.32 10.02 -5.54
CA LEU A 184 6.34 9.40 -6.39
C LEU A 184 5.73 8.86 -7.71
N ALA A 185 4.55 8.24 -7.63
CA ALA A 185 3.84 7.75 -8.82
C ALA A 185 3.41 8.89 -9.76
N ALA A 186 2.98 10.04 -9.22
CA ALA A 186 2.64 11.22 -10.01
C ALA A 186 3.87 11.81 -10.70
N GLN A 187 5.00 11.88 -10.01
CA GLN A 187 6.29 12.32 -10.56
C GLN A 187 6.74 11.41 -11.71
N VAL A 188 6.72 10.08 -11.51
CA VAL A 188 7.08 9.11 -12.56
C VAL A 188 6.12 9.16 -13.74
N ALA A 189 4.84 9.46 -13.51
CA ALA A 189 3.85 9.65 -14.57
C ALA A 189 4.06 10.95 -15.38
N GLY A 190 4.86 11.90 -14.88
CA GLY A 190 5.17 13.15 -15.56
C GLY A 190 4.26 14.33 -15.20
N ALA A 191 3.58 14.28 -14.05
CA ALA A 191 2.82 15.43 -13.54
C ALA A 191 3.75 16.64 -13.34
N GLN A 192 3.31 17.82 -13.80
CA GLN A 192 4.16 19.02 -13.73
C GLN A 192 4.13 19.67 -12.34
N ARG A 193 2.99 19.63 -11.68
CA ARG A 193 2.81 20.16 -10.33
C ARG A 193 2.20 19.09 -9.43
N ILE A 194 2.82 18.88 -8.27
CA ILE A 194 2.40 17.90 -7.29
C ILE A 194 2.31 18.57 -5.93
N LEU A 195 1.08 18.77 -5.46
CA LEU A 195 0.80 19.37 -4.16
C LEU A 195 0.60 18.26 -3.13
N LEU A 196 1.44 18.21 -2.09
CA LEU A 196 1.28 17.28 -0.99
C LEU A 196 0.65 17.99 0.22
N LEU A 197 -0.53 17.55 0.62
CA LEU A 197 -1.23 18.02 1.80
C LEU A 197 -0.90 17.11 2.99
N GLY A 198 -0.16 17.64 3.95
CA GLY A 198 0.30 16.87 5.11
C GLY A 198 0.78 17.80 6.22
N ARG A 199 1.21 17.24 7.37
CA ARG A 199 1.62 18.06 8.52
C ARG A 199 2.90 17.58 9.23
N HIS A 200 3.40 16.38 8.87
CA HIS A 200 4.58 15.83 9.52
C HIS A 200 5.82 16.23 8.73
N GLU A 201 6.68 17.08 9.31
CA GLU A 201 7.83 17.66 8.60
C GLU A 201 8.74 16.61 7.98
N ASP A 202 9.03 15.51 8.70
CA ASP A 202 9.87 14.42 8.20
C ASP A 202 9.26 13.78 6.95
N ARG A 203 7.96 13.52 6.97
CA ARG A 203 7.24 12.94 5.83
C ARG A 203 7.12 13.91 4.66
N MET A 204 6.94 15.20 4.94
CA MET A 204 6.94 16.24 3.88
C MET A 204 8.30 16.37 3.22
N ARG A 205 9.42 16.15 3.97
CA ARG A 205 10.77 16.06 3.36
C ARG A 205 10.90 14.87 2.41
N ILE A 206 10.38 13.70 2.78
CA ILE A 206 10.30 12.55 1.89
C ILE A 206 9.43 12.89 0.66
N GLY A 207 8.26 13.50 0.85
CA GLY A 207 7.40 13.93 -0.25
C GLY A 207 8.11 14.86 -1.24
N LYS A 208 8.90 15.82 -0.74
CA LYS A 208 9.75 16.69 -1.59
C LYS A 208 10.79 15.89 -2.37
N SER A 209 11.48 14.94 -1.73
CA SER A 209 12.45 14.07 -2.42
C SER A 209 11.79 13.17 -3.46
N PHE A 210 10.51 12.85 -3.31
CA PHE A 210 9.69 12.10 -4.25
C PHE A 210 9.08 12.96 -5.36
N GLY A 211 9.31 14.27 -5.35
CA GLY A 211 8.90 15.15 -6.43
C GLY A 211 7.70 16.05 -6.11
N ALA A 212 7.25 16.15 -4.84
CA ALA A 212 6.26 17.17 -4.48
C ALA A 212 6.82 18.57 -4.73
N THR A 213 6.15 19.33 -5.59
CA THR A 213 6.55 20.69 -5.95
C THR A 213 6.11 21.71 -4.89
N GLU A 214 5.00 21.40 -4.22
CA GLU A 214 4.38 22.27 -3.22
C GLU A 214 3.92 21.49 -2.00
N ILE A 215 4.01 22.11 -0.82
CA ILE A 215 3.56 21.52 0.45
C ILE A 215 2.46 22.41 1.04
N VAL A 216 1.36 21.79 1.41
CA VAL A 216 0.25 22.43 2.13
C VAL A 216 0.16 21.80 3.51
N SER A 217 0.58 22.54 4.55
CA SER A 217 0.72 22.02 5.91
C SER A 217 -0.49 22.28 6.82
N VAL A 218 -1.49 22.96 6.30
CA VAL A 218 -2.78 23.24 6.96
C VAL A 218 -3.86 22.23 6.59
N ARG A 219 -5.07 22.35 7.14
CA ARG A 219 -6.16 21.38 6.94
C ARG A 219 -7.49 22.05 6.60
N GLY A 220 -8.44 21.22 6.12
CA GLY A 220 -9.82 21.63 5.90
C GLY A 220 -9.93 22.81 4.95
N ALA A 221 -10.78 23.77 5.27
CA ALA A 221 -11.06 24.94 4.43
C ALA A 221 -9.81 25.79 4.13
N GLU A 222 -8.87 25.88 5.09
CA GLU A 222 -7.62 26.64 4.88
C GLU A 222 -6.72 25.93 3.85
N ALA A 223 -6.61 24.60 3.92
CA ALA A 223 -5.88 23.82 2.92
C ALA A 223 -6.52 23.95 1.54
N ALA A 224 -7.85 23.90 1.48
CA ALA A 224 -8.58 24.09 0.23
C ALA A 224 -8.33 25.47 -0.37
N ALA A 225 -8.36 26.52 0.44
CA ALA A 225 -8.08 27.88 -0.01
C ALA A 225 -6.65 28.02 -0.56
N GLN A 226 -5.65 27.44 0.11
CA GLN A 226 -4.25 27.48 -0.36
C GLN A 226 -4.07 26.73 -1.71
N VAL A 227 -4.69 25.55 -1.88
CA VAL A 227 -4.64 24.82 -3.16
C VAL A 227 -5.31 25.61 -4.27
N LEU A 228 -6.51 26.19 -4.01
CA LEU A 228 -7.23 26.99 -5.01
C LEU A 228 -6.44 28.24 -5.40
N ASP A 229 -5.84 28.93 -4.42
CA ASP A 229 -4.96 30.09 -4.70
C ASP A 229 -3.77 29.67 -5.57
N ALA A 230 -3.08 28.59 -5.17
CA ALA A 230 -1.93 28.08 -5.92
C ALA A 230 -2.28 27.64 -7.35
N THR A 231 -3.53 27.25 -7.61
CA THR A 231 -4.02 26.82 -8.93
C THR A 231 -4.82 27.88 -9.67
N GLY A 232 -4.79 29.14 -9.21
CA GLY A 232 -5.53 30.24 -9.81
C GLY A 232 -7.06 30.06 -9.78
N GLY A 233 -7.57 29.32 -8.81
CA GLY A 233 -8.99 28.99 -8.62
C GLY A 233 -9.47 27.75 -9.38
N ALA A 234 -8.63 27.15 -10.21
CA ALA A 234 -9.03 26.00 -11.05
C ALA A 234 -9.16 24.68 -10.26
N GLY A 235 -8.36 24.51 -9.20
CA GLY A 235 -8.20 23.23 -8.50
C GLY A 235 -7.22 22.29 -9.19
N ALA A 236 -7.11 21.05 -8.70
CA ALA A 236 -6.22 20.02 -9.25
C ALA A 236 -6.95 19.08 -10.21
N ASP A 237 -6.31 18.70 -11.32
CA ASP A 237 -6.86 17.78 -12.33
C ASP A 237 -7.12 16.38 -11.75
N LEU A 238 -6.26 15.97 -10.85
CA LEU A 238 -6.38 14.73 -10.08
C LEU A 238 -6.12 15.00 -8.59
N VAL A 239 -7.07 14.60 -7.77
CA VAL A 239 -6.92 14.60 -6.33
C VAL A 239 -6.92 13.17 -5.81
N VAL A 240 -5.88 12.80 -5.06
CA VAL A 240 -5.76 11.52 -4.38
C VAL A 240 -6.12 11.69 -2.91
N ASP A 241 -7.15 10.97 -2.45
CA ASP A 241 -7.39 10.78 -1.01
C ASP A 241 -6.68 9.50 -0.55
N ALA A 242 -5.60 9.67 0.22
CA ALA A 242 -4.81 8.60 0.83
C ALA A 242 -5.08 8.47 2.35
N VAL A 243 -6.11 9.11 2.88
CA VAL A 243 -6.47 9.14 4.31
C VAL A 243 -7.71 8.31 4.59
N GLY A 244 -8.81 8.55 3.86
CA GLY A 244 -10.08 7.85 4.01
C GLY A 244 -10.94 8.31 5.19
N GLU A 245 -10.68 9.48 5.77
CA GLU A 245 -11.50 10.11 6.81
C GLU A 245 -12.35 11.24 6.20
N GLN A 246 -13.50 11.57 6.79
CA GLN A 246 -14.45 12.52 6.21
C GLN A 246 -13.83 13.89 5.90
N ASP A 247 -13.06 14.47 6.83
CA ASP A 247 -12.44 15.79 6.65
C ASP A 247 -11.44 15.81 5.46
N ALA A 248 -10.74 14.70 5.24
CA ALA A 248 -9.83 14.56 4.12
C ALA A 248 -10.58 14.45 2.79
N LEU A 249 -11.67 13.69 2.77
CA LEU A 249 -12.54 13.54 1.61
C LEU A 249 -13.20 14.86 1.24
N ASP A 250 -13.73 15.60 2.22
CA ASP A 250 -14.34 16.92 2.00
C ASP A 250 -13.30 17.90 1.41
N THR A 251 -12.06 17.88 1.93
CA THR A 251 -10.96 18.68 1.38
C THR A 251 -10.66 18.25 -0.06
N ALA A 252 -10.58 16.92 -0.33
CA ALA A 252 -10.27 16.40 -1.65
C ALA A 252 -11.34 16.81 -2.69
N VAL A 253 -12.62 16.76 -2.33
CA VAL A 253 -13.71 17.22 -3.19
C VAL A 253 -13.61 18.72 -3.47
N ALA A 254 -13.32 19.52 -2.43
CA ALA A 254 -13.25 20.99 -2.54
C ALA A 254 -12.13 21.46 -3.48
N ILE A 255 -10.96 20.77 -3.47
CA ILE A 255 -9.79 21.15 -4.28
C ILE A 255 -9.73 20.50 -5.66
N CYS A 256 -10.65 19.60 -5.98
CA CYS A 256 -10.72 18.97 -7.29
C CYS A 256 -11.23 19.98 -8.33
N ALA A 257 -10.60 20.04 -9.50
CA ALA A 257 -11.06 20.86 -10.61
C ALA A 257 -12.40 20.38 -11.16
N ASP A 258 -13.20 21.28 -11.72
CA ASP A 258 -14.36 20.92 -12.52
C ASP A 258 -13.92 20.10 -13.74
N GLY A 259 -14.56 18.96 -13.96
CA GLY A 259 -14.12 18.00 -14.96
C GLY A 259 -12.90 17.17 -14.54
N GLY A 260 -12.35 17.36 -13.33
CA GLY A 260 -11.22 16.62 -12.78
C GLY A 260 -11.57 15.21 -12.31
N ALA A 261 -10.67 14.60 -11.55
CA ALA A 261 -10.86 13.26 -10.99
C ALA A 261 -10.49 13.19 -9.50
N LEU A 262 -11.27 12.41 -8.76
CA LEU A 262 -10.95 11.96 -7.40
C LEU A 262 -10.51 10.52 -7.45
N SER A 263 -9.39 10.19 -6.83
CA SER A 263 -8.91 8.83 -6.65
C SER A 263 -8.88 8.49 -5.16
N LEU A 264 -9.79 7.63 -4.74
CA LEU A 264 -10.02 7.26 -3.34
C LEU A 264 -9.29 5.94 -3.05
N VAL A 265 -8.13 6.01 -2.42
CA VAL A 265 -7.30 4.85 -2.08
C VAL A 265 -7.03 4.72 -0.58
N GLY A 266 -7.32 5.74 0.20
CA GLY A 266 -7.42 5.64 1.66
C GLY A 266 -8.69 4.91 2.08
N GLY A 267 -8.72 4.30 3.23
CA GLY A 267 -9.94 3.62 3.70
C GLY A 267 -9.96 3.45 5.22
N PRO A 268 -11.16 3.29 5.81
CA PRO A 268 -12.50 3.38 5.26
C PRO A 268 -12.92 4.83 4.94
N HIS A 269 -13.85 5.00 4.00
CA HIS A 269 -14.34 6.31 3.60
C HIS A 269 -15.60 6.75 4.38
N GLY A 270 -15.79 8.07 4.47
CA GLY A 270 -17.06 8.69 4.83
C GLY A 270 -18.07 8.74 3.67
N GLY A 271 -19.01 9.65 3.74
CA GLY A 271 -19.94 9.94 2.64
C GLY A 271 -19.34 10.93 1.63
N ILE A 272 -19.61 10.71 0.34
CA ILE A 272 -19.26 11.66 -0.72
C ILE A 272 -20.52 12.35 -1.26
N ASP A 273 -20.45 13.65 -1.50
CA ASP A 273 -21.50 14.39 -2.21
C ASP A 273 -21.47 14.03 -3.71
N LEU A 274 -22.19 12.97 -4.05
CA LEU A 274 -22.30 12.52 -5.45
C LEU A 274 -23.00 13.54 -6.34
N MET A 275 -23.96 14.34 -5.80
CA MET A 275 -24.62 15.37 -6.59
C MET A 275 -23.67 16.52 -6.90
N GLY A 276 -22.87 16.95 -5.92
CA GLY A 276 -21.81 17.93 -6.16
C GLY A 276 -20.80 17.46 -7.18
N CYS A 277 -20.34 16.20 -7.08
CA CYS A 277 -19.47 15.60 -8.09
C CYS A 277 -20.11 15.56 -9.48
N PHE A 278 -21.40 15.19 -9.57
CA PHE A 278 -22.13 15.14 -10.84
C PHE A 278 -22.23 16.52 -11.49
N LEU A 279 -22.60 17.56 -10.73
CA LEU A 279 -22.75 18.93 -11.25
C LEU A 279 -21.41 19.54 -11.72
N ARG A 280 -20.31 19.09 -11.16
CA ARG A 280 -18.94 19.52 -11.48
C ARG A 280 -18.23 18.61 -12.50
N ASN A 281 -18.91 17.58 -13.03
CA ASN A 281 -18.35 16.56 -13.93
C ASN A 281 -17.10 15.85 -13.35
N ILE A 282 -17.02 15.69 -12.02
CA ILE A 282 -15.90 15.03 -11.37
C ILE A 282 -16.01 13.50 -11.54
N THR A 283 -14.95 12.87 -12.02
CA THR A 283 -14.84 11.41 -12.05
C THR A 283 -14.41 10.91 -10.69
N VAL A 284 -15.16 9.98 -10.08
CA VAL A 284 -14.76 9.30 -8.85
C VAL A 284 -14.22 7.93 -9.19
N SER A 285 -13.02 7.60 -8.72
CA SER A 285 -12.28 6.39 -9.04
C SER A 285 -11.46 5.90 -7.83
N GLY A 286 -10.58 4.91 -8.01
CA GLY A 286 -9.75 4.35 -6.94
C GLY A 286 -10.24 2.97 -6.50
N GLY A 287 -10.39 2.78 -5.19
CA GLY A 287 -10.82 1.52 -4.59
C GLY A 287 -9.67 0.63 -4.14
N LEU A 288 -9.95 -0.65 -3.90
CA LEU A 288 -8.98 -1.63 -3.42
C LEU A 288 -8.00 -2.00 -4.54
N THR A 289 -6.76 -1.62 -4.35
CA THR A 289 -5.70 -1.70 -5.37
C THR A 289 -5.44 -3.12 -5.85
N PRO A 290 -5.51 -3.42 -7.15
CA PRO A 290 -5.13 -4.71 -7.71
C PRO A 290 -3.59 -4.86 -7.78
N ALA A 291 -2.92 -4.89 -6.62
CA ALA A 291 -1.46 -4.80 -6.50
C ALA A 291 -0.73 -5.84 -7.37
N ARG A 292 -1.23 -7.09 -7.43
CA ARG A 292 -0.65 -8.16 -8.29
C ARG A 292 -0.51 -7.73 -9.76
N ARG A 293 -1.44 -6.89 -10.25
CA ARG A 293 -1.41 -6.39 -11.64
C ARG A 293 -0.26 -5.43 -11.88
N TYR A 294 0.07 -4.58 -10.89
CA TYR A 294 1.13 -3.57 -11.01
C TYR A 294 2.52 -4.12 -10.69
N LEU A 295 2.61 -5.19 -9.90
CA LEU A 295 3.87 -5.74 -9.41
C LEU A 295 4.92 -5.98 -10.50
N PRO A 296 4.63 -6.62 -11.65
CA PRO A 296 5.66 -6.88 -12.66
C PRO A 296 6.28 -5.62 -13.25
N GLU A 297 5.46 -4.60 -13.55
CA GLU A 297 5.90 -3.31 -14.09
C GLU A 297 6.75 -2.56 -13.05
N LEU A 298 6.22 -2.41 -11.82
CA LEU A 298 6.91 -1.69 -10.74
C LEU A 298 8.22 -2.38 -10.34
N LEU A 299 8.24 -3.72 -10.34
CA LEU A 299 9.46 -4.48 -10.06
C LEU A 299 10.54 -4.20 -11.13
N ALA A 300 10.17 -4.16 -12.40
CA ALA A 300 11.10 -3.82 -13.47
C ALA A 300 11.70 -2.41 -13.30
N GLU A 301 10.89 -1.42 -12.86
CA GLU A 301 11.35 -0.06 -12.57
C GLU A 301 12.31 -0.01 -11.38
N VAL A 302 12.01 -0.74 -10.29
CA VAL A 302 12.89 -0.84 -9.11
C VAL A 302 14.22 -1.51 -9.50
N LEU A 303 14.17 -2.62 -10.22
CA LEU A 303 15.37 -3.35 -10.62
C LEU A 303 16.26 -2.54 -11.57
N ALA A 304 15.67 -1.68 -12.38
CA ALA A 304 16.38 -0.76 -13.27
C ALA A 304 16.89 0.52 -12.57
N GLY A 305 16.62 0.70 -11.28
CA GLY A 305 17.01 1.90 -10.52
C GLY A 305 16.24 3.17 -10.89
N ARG A 306 15.11 3.06 -11.60
CA ARG A 306 14.27 4.20 -11.97
C ARG A 306 13.20 4.53 -10.94
N LEU A 307 12.94 3.61 -10.00
CA LEU A 307 11.94 3.75 -8.95
C LEU A 307 12.55 3.31 -7.62
N ASP A 308 12.63 4.21 -6.65
CA ASP A 308 13.05 3.89 -5.29
C ASP A 308 12.07 4.47 -4.26
N PRO A 309 11.07 3.70 -3.84
CA PRO A 309 10.16 4.08 -2.76
C PRO A 309 10.67 3.74 -1.36
N SER A 310 11.87 3.14 -1.21
CA SER A 310 12.40 2.68 0.08
C SER A 310 12.56 3.76 1.16
N PRO A 311 12.77 5.07 0.85
CA PRO A 311 12.87 6.12 1.86
C PRO A 311 11.64 6.30 2.76
N ILE A 312 10.49 5.68 2.41
CA ILE A 312 9.31 5.68 3.31
C ILE A 312 9.52 4.84 4.58
N PHE A 313 10.48 3.91 4.60
CA PHE A 313 10.83 3.14 5.79
C PHE A 313 11.73 3.98 6.71
N GLU A 314 11.12 4.66 7.67
CA GLU A 314 11.85 5.51 8.64
C GLU A 314 12.45 4.70 9.79
N ALA A 315 12.10 3.41 9.92
CA ALA A 315 12.69 2.49 10.88
C ALA A 315 12.76 1.07 10.32
N THR A 316 13.83 0.36 10.71
CA THR A 316 14.00 -1.10 10.51
C THR A 316 14.22 -1.75 11.86
N ILE A 317 13.46 -2.80 12.13
CA ILE A 317 13.49 -3.53 13.39
C ILE A 317 13.54 -5.04 13.16
N PRO A 318 14.09 -5.85 14.05
CA PRO A 318 13.95 -7.30 14.00
C PRO A 318 12.52 -7.71 14.37
N LEU A 319 12.08 -8.90 13.94
CA LEU A 319 10.77 -9.47 14.30
C LEU A 319 10.52 -9.46 15.81
N ALA A 320 11.53 -9.78 16.60
CA ALA A 320 11.43 -9.80 18.07
C ALA A 320 11.01 -8.44 18.67
N ASP A 321 11.28 -7.33 17.99
CA ASP A 321 10.97 -5.96 18.42
C ASP A 321 9.71 -5.40 17.77
N ALA A 322 8.86 -6.22 17.16
CA ALA A 322 7.68 -5.77 16.42
C ALA A 322 6.79 -4.81 17.23
N THR A 323 6.62 -5.05 18.54
CA THR A 323 5.86 -4.14 19.44
C THR A 323 6.36 -2.70 19.35
N ARG A 324 7.69 -2.50 19.30
CA ARG A 324 8.27 -1.16 19.13
C ARG A 324 7.91 -0.54 17.77
N GLY A 325 7.86 -1.34 16.71
CA GLY A 325 7.47 -0.88 15.38
C GLY A 325 6.04 -0.37 15.35
N TYR A 326 5.12 -1.12 15.94
CA TYR A 326 3.73 -0.70 16.08
C TYR A 326 3.60 0.60 16.88
N GLN A 327 4.36 0.73 17.99
CA GLN A 327 4.34 1.94 18.79
C GLN A 327 4.88 3.16 18.02
N LEU A 328 6.00 3.01 17.29
CA LEU A 328 6.55 4.10 16.45
C LEU A 328 5.53 4.63 15.45
N MET A 329 4.77 3.76 14.80
CA MET A 329 3.75 4.16 13.84
C MET A 329 2.49 4.70 14.52
N ALA A 330 2.04 4.12 15.63
CA ALA A 330 0.90 4.61 16.40
C ALA A 330 1.14 6.02 16.94
N ASP A 331 2.36 6.30 17.41
CA ASP A 331 2.81 7.62 17.88
C ASP A 331 3.12 8.58 16.71
N ARG A 332 2.95 8.14 15.46
CA ARG A 332 3.25 8.91 14.24
C ARG A 332 4.71 9.32 14.08
N ARG A 333 5.62 8.62 14.75
CA ARG A 333 7.09 8.82 14.69
C ARG A 333 7.73 8.10 13.50
N ALA A 334 6.98 7.28 12.78
CA ALA A 334 7.35 6.69 11.50
C ALA A 334 6.12 6.57 10.60
N ALA A 335 6.27 6.85 9.31
CA ALA A 335 5.22 6.62 8.31
C ALA A 335 5.09 5.12 8.02
N LYS A 336 6.23 4.40 8.01
CA LYS A 336 6.30 2.96 7.76
C LYS A 336 7.51 2.35 8.46
N VAL A 337 7.33 1.11 8.93
CA VAL A 337 8.38 0.34 9.58
C VAL A 337 8.61 -0.96 8.80
N LEU A 338 9.88 -1.26 8.54
CA LEU A 338 10.34 -2.54 8.00
C LEU A 338 10.68 -3.49 9.15
N VAL A 339 10.13 -4.69 9.10
CA VAL A 339 10.44 -5.78 10.03
C VAL A 339 11.38 -6.77 9.32
N ARG A 340 12.58 -6.99 9.87
CA ARG A 340 13.51 -8.04 9.45
C ARG A 340 13.17 -9.32 10.19
N VAL A 341 13.07 -10.42 9.46
CA VAL A 341 12.74 -11.73 10.01
C VAL A 341 13.95 -12.65 10.01
#